data_9f2f3de0016f6afe4ecb46be8f8ac369
#
_entry.id   9f2f3de0016f6afe4ecb46be8f8ac369
#
_cell.length_a   1.000
_cell.length_b   1.000
_cell.length_c   1.000
_cell.angle_alpha   90.00
_cell.angle_beta   90.00
_cell.angle_gamma   90.00
#
_symmetry.space_group_name_H-M   'P 1'
#
loop_
_entity.id
_entity.type
_entity.pdbx_description
1 polymer ?
#
loop_
_entity_poly.entity_id
_entity_poly.type
_entity_poly.pdbx_seq_one_letter_code
_entity_poly.pdbx_strand_id
1 'polypeptide(L)'
;MEKEINISEIAEKSVCIEWFEMEGDLLAVTSERICKISKSTYLNKTCYNFYMEYDDRTPSNSFPTLEEAKEWARKFYIDKAFVEMSIVIDSYNIYNRNKNIINVK
;
A
#
# COMPACT_ATOMS: atom_id res chain seq x y z
N MET A 1 -10.90 -26.18 16.09
CA MET A 1 -11.60 -25.15 15.28
C MET A 1 -10.57 -24.29 14.58
N GLU A 2 -10.60 -24.29 13.28
CA GLU A 2 -9.70 -23.48 12.51
C GLU A 2 -10.13 -22.02 12.53
N LYS A 3 -9.19 -21.15 12.80
CA LYS A 3 -9.42 -19.71 12.72
C LYS A 3 -9.43 -19.28 11.26
N GLU A 4 -10.48 -18.60 10.84
CA GLU A 4 -10.47 -17.95 9.54
C GLU A 4 -9.41 -16.88 9.49
N ILE A 5 -8.68 -16.84 8.38
CA ILE A 5 -7.67 -15.79 8.15
C ILE A 5 -8.40 -14.55 7.66
N ASN A 6 -8.34 -13.48 8.43
CA ASN A 6 -8.87 -12.20 8.03
C ASN A 6 -7.79 -11.43 7.27
N ILE A 7 -7.84 -11.52 5.93
CA ILE A 7 -6.84 -10.92 5.06
C ILE A 7 -6.82 -9.40 5.19
N SER A 8 -7.99 -8.78 5.35
CA SER A 8 -8.08 -7.32 5.53
C SER A 8 -7.33 -6.85 6.77
N GLU A 9 -7.49 -7.57 7.89
CA GLU A 9 -6.81 -7.24 9.14
C GLU A 9 -5.30 -7.43 9.02
N ILE A 10 -4.88 -8.52 8.38
CA ILE A 10 -3.45 -8.79 8.17
C ILE A 10 -2.84 -7.74 7.27
N ALA A 11 -3.50 -7.38 6.16
CA ALA A 11 -3.03 -6.34 5.26
C ALA A 11 -2.89 -5.00 5.98
N GLU A 12 -3.87 -4.63 6.79
CA GLU A 12 -3.84 -3.39 7.57
C GLU A 12 -2.68 -3.36 8.55
N LYS A 13 -2.42 -4.46 9.23
CA LYS A 13 -1.32 -4.57 10.20
C LYS A 13 0.06 -4.67 9.55
N SER A 14 0.14 -5.21 8.33
CA SER A 14 1.42 -5.39 7.64
C SER A 14 1.96 -4.12 7.01
N VAL A 15 1.09 -3.13 6.78
CA VAL A 15 1.49 -1.87 6.14
C VAL A 15 1.89 -0.88 7.22
N CYS A 16 3.18 -0.63 7.31
CA CYS A 16 3.75 0.39 8.19
C CYS A 16 4.56 1.35 7.33
N ILE A 17 4.11 2.60 7.26
CA ILE A 17 4.79 3.62 6.49
C ILE A 17 5.47 4.57 7.45
N GLU A 18 6.80 4.66 7.36
CA GLU A 18 7.59 5.64 8.09
C GLU A 18 7.96 6.76 7.14
N TRP A 19 7.66 7.99 7.54
CA TRP A 19 7.94 9.17 6.73
C TRP A 19 9.20 9.85 7.21
N PHE A 20 10.10 10.16 6.27
CA PHE A 20 11.34 10.86 6.53
C PHE A 20 11.35 12.19 5.80
N GLU A 21 11.67 13.26 6.49
CA GLU A 21 11.80 14.56 5.86
C GLU A 21 13.16 14.67 5.18
N MET A 22 13.16 15.05 3.90
CA MET A 22 14.38 15.26 3.13
C MET A 22 14.16 16.39 2.15
N GLU A 23 14.91 17.47 2.31
CA GLU A 23 14.85 18.66 1.44
C GLU A 23 13.45 19.25 1.25
N GLY A 24 12.65 19.23 2.33
CA GLY A 24 11.29 19.75 2.31
C GLY A 24 10.22 18.76 1.87
N ASP A 25 10.62 17.60 1.37
CA ASP A 25 9.71 16.54 0.98
C ASP A 25 9.62 15.45 2.06
N LEU A 26 8.51 14.74 2.10
CA LEU A 26 8.38 13.54 2.91
C LEU A 26 8.59 12.31 2.03
N LEU A 27 9.59 11.52 2.39
CA LEU A 27 9.90 10.27 1.70
C LEU A 27 9.51 9.10 2.58
N ALA A 28 8.96 8.08 1.97
CA ALA A 28 8.69 6.82 2.65
C ALA A 28 9.25 5.66 1.83
N VAL A 29 9.88 4.72 2.51
CA VAL A 29 10.35 3.48 1.91
C VAL A 29 9.44 2.37 2.44
N THR A 30 8.67 1.78 1.55
CA THR A 30 7.92 0.57 1.86
C THR A 30 8.75 -0.65 1.46
N SER A 31 8.27 -1.85 1.78
CA SER A 31 9.00 -3.07 1.47
C SER A 31 9.36 -3.24 -0.01
N GLU A 32 8.68 -2.53 -0.89
CA GLU A 32 8.85 -2.69 -2.34
C GLU A 32 9.15 -1.40 -3.08
N ARG A 33 8.81 -0.25 -2.53
CA ARG A 33 8.84 1.01 -3.28
C ARG A 33 9.13 2.22 -2.41
N ILE A 34 9.63 3.23 -3.06
CA ILE A 34 9.80 4.56 -2.47
C ILE A 34 8.66 5.43 -2.97
N CYS A 35 8.06 6.19 -2.08
CA CYS A 35 7.09 7.20 -2.46
C CYS A 35 7.42 8.53 -1.79
N LYS A 36 6.84 9.61 -2.31
CA LYS A 36 7.15 10.97 -1.87
C LYS A 36 5.88 11.78 -1.76
N ILE A 37 5.77 12.59 -0.70
CA ILE A 37 4.78 13.65 -0.62
C ILE A 37 5.51 14.98 -0.69
N SER A 38 5.17 15.81 -1.67
CA SER A 38 5.77 17.10 -1.89
C SER A 38 4.72 18.20 -1.76
N LYS A 39 5.08 19.24 -1.02
CA LYS A 39 4.21 20.41 -0.85
C LYS A 39 4.39 21.38 -2.00
N SER A 40 3.30 21.83 -2.60
CA SER A 40 3.34 22.90 -3.58
C SER A 40 2.33 23.98 -3.24
N THR A 41 2.69 25.22 -3.56
CA THR A 41 1.84 26.38 -3.32
C THR A 41 1.66 27.15 -4.62
N TYR A 42 0.41 27.36 -5.01
CA TYR A 42 0.07 28.09 -6.21
C TYR A 42 -1.14 28.97 -5.94
N LEU A 43 -1.04 30.26 -6.25
CA LEU A 43 -2.11 31.23 -6.02
C LEU A 43 -2.67 31.19 -4.58
N ASN A 44 -1.76 31.18 -3.60
CA ASN A 44 -2.07 31.11 -2.17
C ASN A 44 -2.79 29.82 -1.73
N LYS A 45 -2.84 28.82 -2.60
CA LYS A 45 -3.37 27.50 -2.26
C LYS A 45 -2.21 26.52 -2.11
N THR A 46 -2.20 25.80 -1.00
CA THR A 46 -1.22 24.77 -0.73
C THR A 46 -1.84 23.41 -1.00
N CYS A 47 -1.13 22.54 -1.70
CA CYS A 47 -1.51 21.16 -1.86
C CYS A 47 -0.34 20.24 -1.59
N TYR A 48 -0.65 19.00 -1.26
CA TYR A 48 0.32 17.96 -0.99
C TYR A 48 0.17 16.89 -2.06
N ASN A 49 1.22 16.68 -2.83
CA ASN A 49 1.21 15.81 -4.00
C ASN A 49 1.92 14.51 -3.66
N PHE A 50 1.25 13.39 -3.92
CA PHE A 50 1.82 12.06 -3.74
C PHE A 50 2.42 11.57 -5.06
N TYR A 51 3.69 11.16 -5.00
CA TYR A 51 4.42 10.62 -6.15
C TYR A 51 4.89 9.21 -5.88
N MET A 52 4.79 8.38 -6.90
CA MET A 52 5.36 7.04 -6.88
C MET A 52 6.84 7.09 -7.32
N GLU A 53 7.60 6.13 -6.90
CA GLU A 53 9.04 6.01 -7.16
C GLU A 53 9.42 6.15 -8.63
N TYR A 54 8.65 5.54 -9.52
CA TYR A 54 8.98 5.47 -10.94
C TYR A 54 8.39 6.63 -11.77
N ASP A 55 7.64 7.50 -11.15
CA ASP A 55 7.10 8.69 -11.81
C ASP A 55 7.05 9.85 -10.83
N ASP A 56 8.18 10.56 -10.74
CA ASP A 56 8.31 11.73 -9.88
C ASP A 56 7.93 13.03 -10.58
N ARG A 57 7.49 12.96 -11.82
CA ARG A 57 7.10 14.13 -12.63
C ARG A 57 5.63 14.44 -12.53
N THR A 58 4.81 13.40 -12.41
CA THR A 58 3.35 13.53 -12.37
C THR A 58 2.83 12.96 -11.06
N PRO A 59 2.18 13.76 -10.23
CA PRO A 59 1.62 13.24 -9.00
C PRO A 59 0.51 12.22 -9.29
N SER A 60 0.51 11.14 -8.52
CA SER A 60 -0.56 10.15 -8.58
C SER A 60 -1.86 10.73 -8.03
N ASN A 61 -1.76 11.60 -7.03
CA ASN A 61 -2.89 12.31 -6.46
C ASN A 61 -2.41 13.54 -5.70
N SER A 62 -3.33 14.46 -5.44
CA SER A 62 -3.04 15.71 -4.73
C SER A 62 -4.11 15.97 -3.68
N PHE A 63 -3.71 16.53 -2.54
CA PHE A 63 -4.57 16.70 -1.37
C PHE A 63 -4.40 18.08 -0.75
N PRO A 64 -5.46 18.63 -0.14
CA PRO A 64 -5.34 19.92 0.52
C PRO A 64 -4.59 19.88 1.84
N THR A 65 -4.49 18.71 2.49
CA THR A 65 -3.77 18.56 3.76
C THR A 65 -2.77 17.41 3.70
N LEU A 66 -1.75 17.52 4.54
CA LEU A 66 -0.73 16.47 4.66
C LEU A 66 -1.34 15.18 5.23
N GLU A 67 -2.24 15.30 6.18
CA GLU A 67 -2.90 14.15 6.79
C GLU A 67 -3.71 13.35 5.77
N GLU A 68 -4.43 14.04 4.89
CA GLU A 68 -5.17 13.38 3.81
C GLU A 68 -4.24 12.66 2.84
N ALA A 69 -3.10 13.27 2.50
CA ALA A 69 -2.11 12.65 1.63
C ALA A 69 -1.53 11.38 2.25
N LYS A 70 -1.19 11.43 3.55
CA LYS A 70 -0.67 10.28 4.29
C LYS A 70 -1.71 9.16 4.41
N GLU A 71 -2.96 9.52 4.70
CA GLU A 71 -4.04 8.55 4.83
C GLU A 71 -4.35 7.87 3.49
N TRP A 72 -4.34 8.64 2.40
CA TRP A 72 -4.50 8.06 1.07
C TRP A 72 -3.38 7.08 0.75
N ALA A 73 -2.13 7.45 1.05
CA ALA A 73 -0.99 6.58 0.83
C ALA A 73 -1.12 5.27 1.64
N ARG A 74 -1.53 5.38 2.90
CA ARG A 74 -1.74 4.23 3.76
C ARG A 74 -2.79 3.28 3.17
N LYS A 75 -3.95 3.81 2.77
CA LYS A 75 -5.02 3.01 2.15
C LYS A 75 -4.57 2.38 0.84
N PHE A 76 -3.83 3.11 0.03
CA PHE A 76 -3.30 2.59 -1.24
C PHE A 76 -2.43 1.36 -1.01
N TYR A 77 -1.52 1.41 -0.05
CA TYR A 77 -0.64 0.28 0.24
C TYR A 77 -1.35 -0.87 0.94
N ILE A 78 -2.35 -0.57 1.77
CA ILE A 78 -3.18 -1.61 2.39
C ILE A 78 -3.97 -2.37 1.32
N ASP A 79 -4.60 -1.67 0.40
CA ASP A 79 -5.36 -2.30 -0.69
C ASP A 79 -4.46 -3.16 -1.57
N LYS A 80 -3.26 -2.65 -1.86
CA LYS A 80 -2.28 -3.39 -2.64
C LYS A 80 -1.83 -4.67 -1.92
N ALA A 81 -1.53 -4.57 -0.63
CA ALA A 81 -1.15 -5.72 0.19
C ALA A 81 -2.29 -6.74 0.27
N PHE A 82 -3.53 -6.26 0.41
CA PHE A 82 -4.70 -7.12 0.41
C PHE A 82 -4.81 -7.95 -0.88
N VAL A 83 -4.65 -7.31 -2.03
CA VAL A 83 -4.72 -8.00 -3.33
C VAL A 83 -3.60 -9.04 -3.43
N GLU A 84 -2.38 -8.68 -3.07
CA GLU A 84 -1.23 -9.59 -3.13
C GLU A 84 -1.42 -10.80 -2.22
N MET A 85 -1.90 -10.59 -0.99
CA MET A 85 -2.18 -11.66 -0.04
C MET A 85 -3.32 -12.57 -0.51
N SER A 86 -4.35 -11.98 -1.11
CA SER A 86 -5.48 -12.75 -1.65
C SER A 86 -5.03 -13.71 -2.74
N ILE A 87 -4.15 -13.26 -3.63
CA ILE A 87 -3.60 -14.11 -4.70
C ILE A 87 -2.80 -15.27 -4.10
N VAL A 88 -1.96 -15.01 -3.10
CA VAL A 88 -1.15 -16.04 -2.46
C VAL A 88 -2.03 -17.07 -1.76
N ILE A 89 -3.04 -16.63 -1.01
CA ILE A 89 -3.92 -17.52 -0.27
C ILE A 89 -4.77 -18.35 -1.23
N ASP A 90 -5.29 -17.74 -2.29
CA ASP A 90 -6.06 -18.47 -3.30
C ASP A 90 -5.21 -19.55 -3.97
N SER A 91 -3.96 -19.22 -4.32
CA SER A 91 -3.03 -20.18 -4.90
C SER A 91 -2.74 -21.34 -3.95
N TYR A 92 -2.55 -21.03 -2.67
CA TYR A 92 -2.32 -22.05 -1.63
C TYR A 92 -3.54 -22.95 -1.48
N ASN A 93 -4.73 -22.39 -1.48
CA ASN A 93 -5.97 -23.15 -1.36
C ASN A 93 -6.19 -24.08 -2.57
N ILE A 94 -5.89 -23.59 -3.76
CA ILE A 94 -5.95 -24.40 -4.99
C ILE A 94 -4.95 -25.56 -4.91
N TYR A 95 -3.73 -25.29 -4.49
CA TYR A 95 -2.72 -26.33 -4.30
C TYR A 95 -3.18 -27.42 -3.33
N ASN A 96 -3.72 -27.02 -2.19
CA ASN A 96 -4.20 -27.97 -1.19
C ASN A 96 -5.36 -28.82 -1.69
N ARG A 97 -6.30 -28.23 -2.43
CA ARG A 97 -7.40 -28.99 -3.03
C ARG A 97 -6.88 -30.01 -4.03
N ASN A 98 -5.96 -29.64 -4.89
CA ASN A 98 -5.35 -30.55 -5.88
C ASN A 98 -4.56 -31.67 -5.21
N LYS A 99 -3.83 -31.34 -4.15
CA LYS A 99 -3.07 -32.32 -3.37
C LYS A 99 -4.00 -33.38 -2.75
N ASN A 100 -5.14 -32.95 -2.19
CA ASN A 100 -6.11 -33.86 -1.61
C ASN A 100 -6.74 -34.78 -2.66
N ILE A 101 -7.04 -34.25 -3.85
CA ILE A 101 -7.58 -35.04 -4.95
C ILE A 101 -6.57 -36.11 -5.39
N ILE A 102 -5.30 -35.76 -5.51
CA ILE A 102 -4.24 -36.68 -5.92
C ILE A 102 -4.04 -37.77 -4.86
N ASN A 103 -4.18 -37.45 -3.59
CA ASN A 103 -3.94 -38.38 -2.49
C ASN A 103 -5.13 -39.29 -2.19
N VAL A 104 -6.32 -38.97 -2.69
CA VAL A 104 -7.48 -39.81 -2.55
C VAL A 104 -7.52 -40.83 -3.67
N LYS A 105 -7.17 -42.03 -3.32
CA LYS A 105 -7.23 -43.16 -4.25
C LYS A 105 -8.16 -44.23 -3.74
#